data_e16e002d17e23daddab6763be60cc4c0
#
_entry.id   e16e002d17e23daddab6763be60cc4c0
#
_cell.length_a   1.000
_cell.length_b   1.000
_cell.length_c   1.000
_cell.angle_alpha   90.00
_cell.angle_beta   90.00
_cell.angle_gamma   90.00
#
_symmetry.space_group_name_H-M   'P 1'
#
loop_
_entity.id
_entity.type
_entity.pdbx_description
1 polymer ?
#
loop_
_entity_poly.entity_id
_entity_poly.type
_entity_poly.pdbx_seq_one_letter_code
_entity_poly.pdbx_strand_id
1 'polypeptide(L)'
;MLIKITQGAPYGVATGADGALWFTLTEPGAIGRLVPGEEPVVHRLDPADGGPTVIAPGPDGAMWFTEFRGNRVGRITPDSEVTSYEADSPYGIVAGPDGAMWYASMRSDRIGRIAADGRRAEFTLPVVGGMPSGIAAGDDGALWFTLNQAGTVGRITVDGETTLHPLPTEGAAPVHITAGPDGALWFAEIGAGQIGRVTPEGKITEYPLPDRACRPHAIITGPDGALWYTAWATSRLGRITTGGAIRELDLPGAEPHGLTTGPDGAIWVALESGALARVTP
;
A
#
# COMPACT_ATOMS: atom_id res chain seq x y z
N MET A 1 -2.95 16.08 14.51
CA MET A 1 -2.47 17.30 13.80
C MET A 1 -2.80 17.11 12.32
N LEU A 2 -3.11 18.20 11.62
CA LEU A 2 -3.44 18.17 10.18
C LEU A 2 -2.48 19.10 9.43
N ILE A 3 -1.84 18.59 8.38
CA ILE A 3 -1.00 19.38 7.48
C ILE A 3 -1.71 19.47 6.13
N LYS A 4 -2.10 20.70 5.74
CA LYS A 4 -2.79 20.93 4.47
C LYS A 4 -1.82 20.81 3.30
N ILE A 5 -2.26 20.11 2.25
CA ILE A 5 -1.56 19.98 0.97
C ILE A 5 -2.37 20.76 -0.07
N THR A 6 -1.91 21.95 -0.39
CA THR A 6 -2.64 22.86 -1.28
C THR A 6 -2.45 22.54 -2.77
N GLN A 7 -1.47 21.68 -3.10
CA GLN A 7 -1.10 21.37 -4.48
C GLN A 7 -1.79 20.13 -5.04
N GLY A 8 -2.66 19.46 -4.29
CA GLY A 8 -3.37 18.27 -4.76
C GLY A 8 -3.92 17.40 -3.63
N ALA A 9 -4.48 16.27 -4.00
CA ALA A 9 -5.08 15.29 -3.09
C ALA A 9 -4.09 14.14 -2.81
N PRO A 10 -3.56 14.01 -1.58
CA PRO A 10 -2.69 12.89 -1.21
C PRO A 10 -3.40 11.56 -1.26
N TYR A 11 -2.76 10.54 -1.87
CA TYR A 11 -3.29 9.18 -1.97
C TYR A 11 -2.43 8.16 -1.22
N GLY A 12 -1.21 7.92 -1.65
CA GLY A 12 -0.23 7.07 -0.96
C GLY A 12 0.70 7.90 -0.07
N VAL A 13 1.17 7.32 1.02
CA VAL A 13 2.19 7.92 1.90
C VAL A 13 3.11 6.84 2.44
N ALA A 14 4.42 7.12 2.46
CA ALA A 14 5.44 6.25 3.03
C ALA A 14 6.56 7.06 3.65
N THR A 15 7.28 6.47 4.60
CA THR A 15 8.48 7.07 5.20
C THR A 15 9.71 6.64 4.41
N GLY A 16 10.48 7.62 3.93
CA GLY A 16 11.72 7.39 3.21
C GLY A 16 12.91 7.10 4.14
N ALA A 17 13.97 6.55 3.57
CA ALA A 17 15.23 6.30 4.28
C ALA A 17 15.88 7.60 4.79
N ASP A 18 15.55 8.74 4.20
CA ASP A 18 15.95 10.08 4.58
C ASP A 18 15.18 10.65 5.80
N GLY A 19 14.26 9.86 6.37
CA GLY A 19 13.40 10.27 7.49
C GLY A 19 12.29 11.24 7.10
N ALA A 20 12.08 11.53 5.82
CA ALA A 20 10.96 12.33 5.35
C ALA A 20 9.73 11.46 5.06
N LEU A 21 8.56 12.08 5.08
CA LEU A 21 7.32 11.51 4.56
C LEU A 21 7.25 11.83 3.06
N TRP A 22 7.04 10.80 2.25
CA TRP A 22 6.83 10.92 0.83
C TRP A 22 5.41 10.52 0.50
N PHE A 23 4.73 11.28 -0.35
CA PHE A 23 3.35 11.03 -0.69
C PHE A 23 3.05 11.27 -2.17
N THR A 24 2.09 10.53 -2.70
CA THR A 24 1.62 10.69 -4.08
C THR A 24 0.48 11.70 -4.13
N LEU A 25 0.46 12.49 -5.19
CA LEU A 25 -0.65 13.36 -5.57
C LEU A 25 -1.17 12.88 -6.93
N THR A 26 -2.26 12.12 -6.90
CA THR A 26 -2.84 11.50 -8.10
C THR A 26 -3.20 12.54 -9.15
N GLU A 27 -3.67 13.70 -8.69
CA GLU A 27 -3.83 14.94 -9.47
C GLU A 27 -3.19 16.08 -8.68
N PRO A 28 -2.25 16.80 -9.29
CA PRO A 28 -1.92 16.94 -10.72
C PRO A 28 -0.84 15.99 -11.27
N GLY A 29 -0.59 14.81 -10.67
CA GLY A 29 0.49 13.91 -11.05
C GLY A 29 1.83 14.39 -10.50
N ALA A 30 2.03 14.23 -9.19
CA ALA A 30 3.21 14.71 -8.49
C ALA A 30 3.59 13.80 -7.29
N ILE A 31 4.82 13.95 -6.83
CA ILE A 31 5.32 13.36 -5.59
C ILE A 31 5.62 14.49 -4.61
N GLY A 32 5.02 14.40 -3.42
CA GLY A 32 5.30 15.32 -2.32
C GLY A 32 6.32 14.74 -1.34
N ARG A 33 7.13 15.60 -0.73
CA ARG A 33 8.07 15.30 0.34
C ARG A 33 7.84 16.25 1.50
N LEU A 34 7.71 15.71 2.70
CA LEU A 34 7.49 16.46 3.94
C LEU A 34 8.48 15.99 5.01
N VAL A 35 9.36 16.88 5.44
CA VAL A 35 10.11 16.70 6.69
C VAL A 35 9.22 17.22 7.83
N PRO A 36 8.96 16.43 8.89
CA PRO A 36 8.13 16.89 9.99
C PRO A 36 8.63 18.21 10.59
N GLY A 37 7.75 19.24 10.58
CA GLY A 37 8.09 20.60 11.04
C GLY A 37 8.48 21.57 9.94
N GLU A 38 8.58 21.12 8.70
CA GLU A 38 8.83 21.95 7.51
C GLU A 38 7.60 22.02 6.59
N GLU A 39 7.64 22.93 5.62
CA GLU A 39 6.61 22.99 4.57
C GLU A 39 6.84 21.87 3.55
N PRO A 40 5.77 21.26 3.01
CA PRO A 40 5.89 20.21 2.00
C PRO A 40 6.44 20.75 0.68
N VAL A 41 7.37 20.01 0.10
CA VAL A 41 7.90 20.25 -1.26
C VAL A 41 7.22 19.30 -2.22
N VAL A 42 6.80 19.79 -3.40
CA VAL A 42 6.09 19.00 -4.42
C VAL A 42 6.87 18.99 -5.73
N HIS A 43 7.14 17.79 -6.23
CA HIS A 43 7.83 17.52 -7.49
C HIS A 43 6.82 17.04 -8.53
N ARG A 44 6.53 17.87 -9.53
CA ARG A 44 5.66 17.48 -10.65
C ARG A 44 6.36 16.43 -11.51
N LEU A 45 5.62 15.40 -11.86
CA LEU A 45 6.09 14.38 -12.80
C LEU A 45 5.95 14.86 -14.24
N ASP A 46 6.76 14.31 -15.14
CA ASP A 46 6.69 14.57 -16.57
C ASP A 46 6.73 13.22 -17.34
N PRO A 47 5.63 12.85 -18.02
CA PRO A 47 4.32 13.51 -18.05
C PRO A 47 3.56 13.39 -16.73
N ALA A 48 2.70 14.36 -16.42
CA ALA A 48 1.97 14.46 -15.16
C ALA A 48 0.62 13.71 -15.13
N ASP A 49 0.25 13.03 -16.20
CA ASP A 49 -1.05 12.35 -16.37
C ASP A 49 -1.06 10.89 -15.85
N GLY A 50 0.08 10.41 -15.36
CA GLY A 50 0.26 9.02 -14.94
C GLY A 50 -0.57 8.57 -13.74
N GLY A 51 -1.04 9.51 -12.91
CA GLY A 51 -1.83 9.22 -11.72
C GLY A 51 -1.05 8.37 -10.71
N PRO A 52 -0.03 8.92 -10.03
CA PRO A 52 0.73 8.19 -9.02
C PRO A 52 -0.19 7.78 -7.87
N THR A 53 -0.10 6.51 -7.44
CA THR A 53 -0.96 5.91 -6.42
C THR A 53 -0.16 5.44 -5.20
N VAL A 54 0.38 4.23 -5.24
CA VAL A 54 1.13 3.68 -4.10
C VAL A 54 2.60 4.11 -4.18
N ILE A 55 3.20 4.36 -3.02
CA ILE A 55 4.61 4.72 -2.87
C ILE A 55 5.24 3.88 -1.77
N ALA A 56 6.46 3.42 -1.98
CA ALA A 56 7.21 2.60 -1.03
C ALA A 56 8.71 2.95 -1.06
N PRO A 57 9.43 2.81 0.06
CA PRO A 57 10.87 2.93 0.07
C PRO A 57 11.53 1.77 -0.68
N GLY A 58 12.50 2.10 -1.51
CA GLY A 58 13.33 1.11 -2.21
C GLY A 58 14.58 0.73 -1.45
N PRO A 59 15.19 -0.42 -1.77
CA PRO A 59 16.43 -0.89 -1.14
C PRO A 59 17.64 -0.01 -1.49
N ASP A 60 17.52 0.85 -2.49
CA ASP A 60 18.52 1.79 -2.98
C ASP A 60 18.42 3.19 -2.35
N GLY A 61 17.54 3.35 -1.34
CA GLY A 61 17.31 4.63 -0.64
C GLY A 61 16.42 5.62 -1.40
N ALA A 62 15.97 5.30 -2.61
CA ALA A 62 15.00 6.08 -3.35
C ALA A 62 13.56 5.68 -2.97
N MET A 63 12.61 6.52 -3.32
CA MET A 63 11.19 6.17 -3.26
C MET A 63 10.73 5.63 -4.61
N TRP A 64 9.96 4.55 -4.56
CA TRP A 64 9.38 3.92 -5.75
C TRP A 64 7.87 4.07 -5.70
N PHE A 65 7.25 4.41 -6.82
CA PHE A 65 5.81 4.65 -6.89
C PHE A 65 5.21 4.09 -8.17
N THR A 66 3.92 3.78 -8.11
CA THR A 66 3.17 3.27 -9.26
C THR A 66 2.36 4.37 -9.90
N GLU A 67 2.39 4.46 -11.21
CA GLU A 67 1.55 5.32 -12.05
C GLU A 67 0.56 4.45 -12.83
N PHE A 68 -0.58 4.17 -12.20
CA PHE A 68 -1.58 3.25 -12.73
C PHE A 68 -2.10 3.64 -14.12
N ARG A 69 -2.43 4.92 -14.33
CA ARG A 69 -2.89 5.44 -15.63
C ARG A 69 -1.75 5.59 -16.63
N GLY A 70 -0.55 5.87 -16.12
CA GLY A 70 0.66 6.06 -16.93
C GLY A 70 1.33 4.76 -17.39
N ASN A 71 0.88 3.59 -16.89
CA ASN A 71 1.52 2.31 -17.14
C ASN A 71 3.03 2.34 -16.86
N ARG A 72 3.40 2.90 -15.70
CA ARG A 72 4.80 3.04 -15.30
C ARG A 72 4.97 2.77 -13.81
N VAL A 73 6.15 2.28 -13.46
CA VAL A 73 6.70 2.36 -12.11
C VAL A 73 7.73 3.49 -12.11
N GLY A 74 7.54 4.49 -11.28
CA GLY A 74 8.46 5.60 -11.10
C GLY A 74 9.39 5.38 -9.91
N ARG A 75 10.55 6.01 -9.96
CA ARG A 75 11.57 6.06 -8.93
C ARG A 75 12.02 7.51 -8.75
N ILE A 76 12.04 8.01 -7.52
CA ILE A 76 12.52 9.37 -7.20
C ILE A 76 13.55 9.31 -6.09
N THR A 77 14.70 9.93 -6.31
CA THR A 77 15.77 10.06 -5.29
C THR A 77 15.47 11.21 -4.31
N PRO A 78 16.13 11.26 -3.13
CA PRO A 78 16.05 12.43 -2.25
C PRO A 78 16.45 13.74 -2.92
N ASP A 79 17.32 13.69 -3.94
CA ASP A 79 17.75 14.84 -4.75
C ASP A 79 16.77 15.16 -5.90
N SER A 80 15.60 14.52 -5.91
CA SER A 80 14.52 14.74 -6.89
C SER A 80 14.79 14.26 -8.31
N GLU A 81 15.76 13.37 -8.51
CA GLU A 81 15.98 12.72 -9.80
C GLU A 81 14.91 11.63 -10.02
N VAL A 82 14.17 11.75 -11.12
CA VAL A 82 13.08 10.82 -11.48
C VAL A 82 13.54 9.88 -12.59
N THR A 83 13.28 8.61 -12.41
CA THR A 83 13.45 7.55 -13.42
C THR A 83 12.14 6.76 -13.54
N SER A 84 11.77 6.30 -14.74
CA SER A 84 10.54 5.55 -14.97
C SER A 84 10.82 4.24 -15.72
N TYR A 85 10.01 3.22 -15.40
CA TYR A 85 10.04 1.90 -16.02
C TYR A 85 8.63 1.56 -16.52
N GLU A 86 8.50 1.11 -17.77
CA GLU A 86 7.22 0.63 -18.29
C GLU A 86 6.72 -0.56 -17.47
N ALA A 87 5.43 -0.52 -17.10
CA ALA A 87 4.75 -1.55 -16.34
C ALA A 87 3.25 -1.49 -16.67
N ASP A 88 2.60 -2.63 -16.87
CA ASP A 88 1.18 -2.64 -17.21
C ASP A 88 0.31 -2.46 -15.94
N SER A 89 -0.44 -1.36 -15.90
CA SER A 89 -1.40 -1.03 -14.84
C SER A 89 -0.89 -1.32 -13.41
N PRO A 90 0.33 -0.84 -13.01
CA PRO A 90 0.91 -1.15 -11.71
C PRO A 90 0.13 -0.45 -10.59
N TYR A 91 -0.09 -1.14 -9.46
CA TYR A 91 -0.80 -0.59 -8.32
C TYR A 91 -0.01 -0.77 -7.01
N GLY A 92 -0.12 -1.89 -6.32
CA GLY A 92 0.69 -2.17 -5.14
C GLY A 92 2.17 -2.31 -5.49
N ILE A 93 3.07 -1.81 -4.64
CA ILE A 93 4.52 -1.90 -4.82
C ILE A 93 5.21 -2.06 -3.48
N VAL A 94 6.26 -2.90 -3.42
CA VAL A 94 7.04 -3.17 -2.21
C VAL A 94 8.46 -3.58 -2.57
N ALA A 95 9.41 -3.35 -1.66
CA ALA A 95 10.73 -3.95 -1.72
C ALA A 95 10.64 -5.44 -1.37
N GLY A 96 11.14 -6.29 -2.26
CA GLY A 96 11.17 -7.74 -2.06
C GLY A 96 12.38 -8.21 -1.27
N PRO A 97 12.35 -9.46 -0.77
CA PRO A 97 13.45 -10.05 0.01
C PRO A 97 14.73 -10.26 -0.81
N ASP A 98 14.63 -10.22 -2.14
CA ASP A 98 15.73 -10.35 -3.08
C ASP A 98 16.38 -9.00 -3.47
N GLY A 99 16.00 -7.90 -2.79
CA GLY A 99 16.50 -6.55 -3.06
C GLY A 99 15.98 -5.91 -4.35
N ALA A 100 14.92 -6.45 -4.95
CA ALA A 100 14.23 -5.85 -6.07
C ALA A 100 12.91 -5.19 -5.64
N MET A 101 12.35 -4.31 -6.45
CA MET A 101 11.00 -3.84 -6.28
C MET A 101 10.02 -4.79 -6.96
N TRP A 102 8.94 -5.12 -6.25
CA TRP A 102 7.87 -5.98 -6.75
C TRP A 102 6.55 -5.20 -6.79
N TYR A 103 5.78 -5.38 -7.85
CA TYR A 103 4.52 -4.67 -8.04
C TYR A 103 3.40 -5.57 -8.57
N ALA A 104 2.18 -5.24 -8.22
CA ALA A 104 0.97 -5.90 -8.72
C ALA A 104 0.46 -5.20 -9.98
N SER A 105 0.25 -5.94 -11.07
CA SER A 105 -0.29 -5.45 -12.36
C SER A 105 -1.78 -5.71 -12.44
N MET A 106 -2.58 -4.70 -12.12
CA MET A 106 -3.99 -4.83 -11.79
C MET A 106 -4.86 -5.37 -12.94
N ARG A 107 -4.54 -5.04 -14.19
CA ARG A 107 -5.34 -5.40 -15.37
C ARG A 107 -4.79 -6.58 -16.18
N SER A 108 -3.61 -7.05 -15.86
CA SER A 108 -2.94 -8.10 -16.65
C SER A 108 -2.71 -9.42 -15.91
N ASP A 109 -3.23 -9.54 -14.67
CA ASP A 109 -3.05 -10.72 -13.82
C ASP A 109 -1.58 -11.15 -13.70
N ARG A 110 -0.70 -10.18 -13.42
CA ARG A 110 0.74 -10.40 -13.28
C ARG A 110 1.28 -9.78 -12.00
N ILE A 111 2.38 -10.35 -11.55
CA ILE A 111 3.28 -9.72 -10.59
C ILE A 111 4.55 -9.35 -11.32
N GLY A 112 4.92 -8.07 -11.26
CA GLY A 112 6.13 -7.57 -11.89
C GLY A 112 7.26 -7.39 -10.88
N ARG A 113 8.50 -7.44 -11.38
CA ARG A 113 9.74 -7.30 -10.62
C ARG A 113 10.70 -6.38 -11.37
N ILE A 114 11.29 -5.42 -10.67
CA ILE A 114 12.31 -4.50 -11.18
C ILE A 114 13.52 -4.57 -10.26
N ALA A 115 14.65 -5.06 -10.76
CA ALA A 115 15.91 -5.07 -10.01
C ALA A 115 16.55 -3.66 -10.01
N ALA A 116 17.47 -3.41 -9.05
CA ALA A 116 18.16 -2.12 -8.92
C ALA A 116 18.94 -1.70 -10.18
N ASP A 117 19.37 -2.66 -11.01
CA ASP A 117 20.04 -2.43 -12.28
C ASP A 117 19.08 -2.20 -13.47
N GLY A 118 17.75 -2.12 -13.19
CA GLY A 118 16.69 -1.92 -14.18
C GLY A 118 16.23 -3.18 -14.92
N ARG A 119 16.78 -4.36 -14.61
CA ARG A 119 16.28 -5.62 -15.18
C ARG A 119 14.87 -5.91 -14.66
N ARG A 120 13.98 -6.27 -15.58
CA ARG A 120 12.57 -6.52 -15.30
C ARG A 120 12.22 -7.99 -15.52
N ALA A 121 11.29 -8.50 -14.73
CA ALA A 121 10.63 -9.78 -14.94
C ALA A 121 9.14 -9.64 -14.64
N GLU A 122 8.32 -10.47 -15.27
CA GLU A 122 6.88 -10.55 -15.02
C GLU A 122 6.47 -12.00 -14.86
N PHE A 123 5.62 -12.27 -13.88
CA PHE A 123 5.10 -13.59 -13.55
C PHE A 123 3.60 -13.61 -13.79
N THR A 124 3.13 -14.38 -14.73
CA THR A 124 1.70 -14.56 -15.00
C THR A 124 1.07 -15.42 -13.90
N LEU A 125 -0.01 -14.92 -13.31
CA LEU A 125 -0.72 -15.62 -12.26
C LEU A 125 -1.67 -16.69 -12.83
N PRO A 126 -1.90 -17.80 -12.12
CA PRO A 126 -2.82 -18.87 -12.54
C PRO A 126 -4.30 -18.49 -12.29
N VAL A 127 -4.70 -17.30 -12.75
CA VAL A 127 -6.04 -16.72 -12.56
C VAL A 127 -6.35 -15.84 -13.77
N VAL A 128 -7.63 -15.63 -14.06
CA VAL A 128 -8.10 -14.71 -15.09
C VAL A 128 -9.05 -13.69 -14.48
N GLY A 129 -8.76 -12.41 -14.67
CA GLY A 129 -9.55 -11.31 -14.12
C GLY A 129 -9.45 -11.21 -12.59
N GLY A 130 -8.35 -11.68 -12.01
CA GLY A 130 -8.14 -11.69 -10.56
C GLY A 130 -7.92 -10.31 -9.96
N MET A 131 -7.44 -9.35 -10.74
CA MET A 131 -7.16 -7.98 -10.32
C MET A 131 -6.15 -7.91 -9.15
N PRO A 132 -4.87 -8.24 -9.38
CA PRO A 132 -3.82 -8.08 -8.36
C PRO A 132 -3.75 -6.65 -7.88
N SER A 133 -3.83 -6.43 -6.54
CA SER A 133 -3.93 -5.09 -5.96
C SER A 133 -2.79 -4.79 -4.98
N GLY A 134 -2.91 -5.18 -3.72
CA GLY A 134 -1.84 -5.02 -2.72
C GLY A 134 -0.76 -6.08 -2.85
N ILE A 135 0.46 -5.73 -2.45
CA ILE A 135 1.60 -6.66 -2.37
C ILE A 135 2.47 -6.32 -1.16
N ALA A 136 2.94 -7.34 -0.45
CA ALA A 136 3.81 -7.20 0.72
C ALA A 136 4.87 -8.30 0.74
N ALA A 137 6.03 -8.03 1.33
CA ALA A 137 7.02 -9.05 1.65
C ALA A 137 6.63 -9.77 2.95
N GLY A 138 6.61 -11.09 2.91
CA GLY A 138 6.40 -11.93 4.09
C GLY A 138 7.71 -12.29 4.77
N ASP A 139 7.64 -12.63 6.06
CA ASP A 139 8.78 -13.10 6.85
C ASP A 139 9.28 -14.48 6.39
N ASP A 140 8.47 -15.18 5.57
CA ASP A 140 8.79 -16.48 4.95
C ASP A 140 9.65 -16.35 3.68
N GLY A 141 10.14 -15.15 3.36
CA GLY A 141 10.97 -14.88 2.19
C GLY A 141 10.22 -14.86 0.85
N ALA A 142 8.90 -14.83 0.87
CA ALA A 142 8.05 -14.71 -0.33
C ALA A 142 7.32 -13.36 -0.37
N LEU A 143 6.71 -13.06 -1.52
CA LEU A 143 5.78 -11.95 -1.66
C LEU A 143 4.36 -12.49 -1.50
N TRP A 144 3.51 -11.71 -0.84
CA TRP A 144 2.10 -11.98 -0.68
C TRP A 144 1.28 -10.87 -1.33
N PHE A 145 0.22 -11.21 -2.03
CA PHE A 145 -0.57 -10.24 -2.78
C PHE A 145 -2.07 -10.54 -2.70
N THR A 146 -2.87 -9.52 -2.90
CA THR A 146 -4.33 -9.64 -2.94
C THR A 146 -4.82 -9.70 -4.38
N LEU A 147 -5.83 -10.54 -4.63
CA LEU A 147 -6.58 -10.63 -5.88
C LEU A 147 -8.01 -10.13 -5.63
N ASN A 148 -8.23 -8.85 -5.91
CA ASN A 148 -9.44 -8.14 -5.52
C ASN A 148 -10.71 -8.79 -6.08
N GLN A 149 -10.75 -9.06 -7.37
CA GLN A 149 -11.93 -9.63 -8.04
C GLN A 149 -12.07 -11.15 -7.83
N ALA A 150 -10.96 -11.84 -7.61
CA ALA A 150 -10.98 -13.28 -7.34
C ALA A 150 -11.29 -13.62 -5.86
N GLY A 151 -11.36 -12.62 -4.95
CA GLY A 151 -11.57 -12.89 -3.52
C GLY A 151 -10.51 -13.84 -2.95
N THR A 152 -9.23 -13.59 -3.24
CA THR A 152 -8.13 -14.54 -2.98
C THR A 152 -6.90 -13.78 -2.49
N VAL A 153 -6.12 -14.38 -1.62
CA VAL A 153 -4.75 -13.97 -1.31
C VAL A 153 -3.78 -14.93 -2.00
N GLY A 154 -2.80 -14.39 -2.71
CA GLY A 154 -1.76 -15.16 -3.37
C GLY A 154 -0.41 -15.02 -2.67
N ARG A 155 0.42 -16.05 -2.82
CA ARG A 155 1.82 -16.09 -2.40
C ARG A 155 2.68 -16.41 -3.62
N ILE A 156 3.78 -15.69 -3.81
CA ILE A 156 4.74 -15.92 -4.89
C ILE A 156 6.16 -15.90 -4.35
N THR A 157 6.95 -16.91 -4.69
CA THR A 157 8.38 -16.92 -4.38
C THR A 157 9.15 -15.99 -5.31
N VAL A 158 10.38 -15.63 -4.96
CA VAL A 158 11.25 -14.82 -5.82
C VAL A 158 11.57 -15.48 -7.17
N ASP A 159 11.36 -16.79 -7.28
CA ASP A 159 11.53 -17.59 -8.50
C ASP A 159 10.23 -17.72 -9.32
N GLY A 160 9.10 -17.18 -8.79
CA GLY A 160 7.81 -17.13 -9.49
C GLY A 160 6.85 -18.28 -9.19
N GLU A 161 7.16 -19.16 -8.24
CA GLU A 161 6.22 -20.21 -7.80
C GLU A 161 5.05 -19.59 -7.04
N THR A 162 3.82 -19.79 -7.53
CA THR A 162 2.61 -19.16 -7.01
C THR A 162 1.70 -20.16 -6.31
N THR A 163 1.18 -19.77 -5.16
CA THR A 163 0.12 -20.47 -4.41
C THR A 163 -1.04 -19.52 -4.15
N LEU A 164 -2.28 -19.99 -4.29
CA LEU A 164 -3.50 -19.19 -4.08
C LEU A 164 -4.30 -19.72 -2.90
N HIS A 165 -4.82 -18.79 -2.08
CA HIS A 165 -5.62 -19.05 -0.88
C HIS A 165 -6.97 -18.32 -1.01
N PRO A 166 -8.04 -18.96 -1.51
CA PRO A 166 -9.38 -18.36 -1.60
C PRO A 166 -9.89 -17.91 -0.22
N LEU A 167 -10.52 -16.74 -0.17
CA LEU A 167 -11.11 -16.21 1.06
C LEU A 167 -12.45 -16.90 1.37
N PRO A 168 -12.77 -17.14 2.66
CA PRO A 168 -14.04 -17.72 3.06
C PRO A 168 -15.24 -16.86 2.71
N THR A 169 -15.11 -15.51 2.82
CA THR A 169 -16.20 -14.57 2.53
C THR A 169 -16.28 -14.27 1.04
N GLU A 170 -17.42 -14.61 0.41
CA GLU A 170 -17.72 -14.24 -0.97
C GLU A 170 -17.81 -12.72 -1.13
N GLY A 171 -17.23 -12.18 -2.21
CA GLY A 171 -17.21 -10.73 -2.46
C GLY A 171 -16.33 -9.93 -1.50
N ALA A 172 -15.42 -10.57 -0.79
CA ALA A 172 -14.51 -9.93 0.16
C ALA A 172 -13.69 -8.77 -0.45
N ALA A 173 -13.33 -8.89 -1.72
CA ALA A 173 -12.57 -7.88 -2.49
C ALA A 173 -11.33 -7.36 -1.73
N PRO A 174 -10.33 -8.21 -1.43
CA PRO A 174 -9.14 -7.78 -0.70
C PRO A 174 -8.34 -6.76 -1.51
N VAL A 175 -7.80 -5.71 -0.84
CA VAL A 175 -7.14 -4.58 -1.52
C VAL A 175 -5.69 -4.42 -1.11
N HIS A 176 -5.42 -4.10 0.14
CA HIS A 176 -4.07 -3.86 0.66
C HIS A 176 -3.67 -4.96 1.64
N ILE A 177 -2.39 -5.28 1.68
CA ILE A 177 -1.81 -6.34 2.52
C ILE A 177 -0.50 -5.87 3.14
N THR A 178 -0.20 -6.35 4.36
CA THR A 178 1.02 -6.06 5.10
C THR A 178 1.46 -7.25 5.93
N ALA A 179 2.77 -7.36 6.22
CA ALA A 179 3.26 -8.29 7.23
C ALA A 179 2.84 -7.82 8.62
N GLY A 180 2.31 -8.72 9.42
CA GLY A 180 1.92 -8.47 10.80
C GLY A 180 3.05 -8.81 11.79
N PRO A 181 2.99 -8.29 13.03
CA PRO A 181 4.00 -8.54 14.05
C PRO A 181 3.96 -9.97 14.61
N ASP A 182 2.99 -10.77 14.18
CA ASP A 182 2.78 -12.16 14.55
C ASP A 182 3.23 -13.17 13.45
N GLY A 183 3.99 -12.68 12.44
CA GLY A 183 4.48 -13.48 11.33
C GLY A 183 3.42 -13.85 10.29
N ALA A 184 2.18 -13.38 10.44
CA ALA A 184 1.11 -13.55 9.45
C ALA A 184 1.00 -12.32 8.55
N LEU A 185 0.31 -12.47 7.41
CA LEU A 185 -0.06 -11.35 6.56
C LEU A 185 -1.48 -10.88 6.94
N TRP A 186 -1.67 -9.58 6.98
CA TRP A 186 -2.93 -8.93 7.30
C TRP A 186 -3.40 -8.07 6.13
N PHE A 187 -4.68 -8.13 5.79
CA PHE A 187 -5.20 -7.47 4.60
C PHE A 187 -6.59 -6.86 4.83
N ALA A 188 -6.89 -5.81 4.09
CA ALA A 188 -8.17 -5.12 4.12
C ALA A 188 -9.12 -5.72 3.08
N GLU A 189 -10.31 -6.14 3.50
CA GLU A 189 -11.39 -6.67 2.65
C GLU A 189 -12.45 -5.58 2.44
N ILE A 190 -12.23 -4.75 1.42
CA ILE A 190 -13.05 -3.56 1.17
C ILE A 190 -14.52 -3.89 0.83
N GLY A 191 -14.76 -5.03 0.17
CA GLY A 191 -16.11 -5.46 -0.20
C GLY A 191 -16.91 -6.01 0.97
N ALA A 192 -16.23 -6.65 1.93
CA ALA A 192 -16.86 -7.29 3.08
C ALA A 192 -16.83 -6.46 4.36
N GLY A 193 -16.09 -5.35 4.41
CA GLY A 193 -15.95 -4.51 5.60
C GLY A 193 -15.33 -5.27 6.76
N GLN A 194 -14.20 -5.94 6.52
CA GLN A 194 -13.47 -6.73 7.52
C GLN A 194 -11.97 -6.70 7.28
N ILE A 195 -11.21 -7.16 8.26
CA ILE A 195 -9.77 -7.37 8.15
C ILE A 195 -9.53 -8.87 8.09
N GLY A 196 -8.78 -9.30 7.08
CA GLY A 196 -8.34 -10.67 6.93
C GLY A 196 -6.91 -10.87 7.46
N ARG A 197 -6.62 -12.10 7.87
CA ARG A 197 -5.32 -12.56 8.32
C ARG A 197 -5.03 -13.92 7.70
N VAL A 198 -3.85 -14.11 7.12
CA VAL A 198 -3.40 -15.41 6.59
C VAL A 198 -2.03 -15.77 7.17
N THR A 199 -1.89 -16.99 7.67
CA THR A 199 -0.56 -17.51 8.11
C THR A 199 0.25 -17.97 6.91
N PRO A 200 1.58 -18.13 7.03
CA PRO A 200 2.42 -18.68 5.97
C PRO A 200 1.96 -20.06 5.46
N GLU A 201 1.28 -20.84 6.29
CA GLU A 201 0.69 -22.15 5.94
C GLU A 201 -0.66 -22.03 5.21
N GLY A 202 -1.17 -20.78 5.01
CA GLY A 202 -2.43 -20.51 4.29
C GLY A 202 -3.69 -20.57 5.16
N LYS A 203 -3.58 -20.60 6.50
CA LYS A 203 -4.75 -20.54 7.38
C LYS A 203 -5.30 -19.11 7.43
N ILE A 204 -6.54 -18.93 6.98
CA ILE A 204 -7.23 -17.65 6.96
C ILE A 204 -8.11 -17.46 8.19
N THR A 205 -8.13 -16.24 8.71
CA THR A 205 -9.04 -15.77 9.76
C THR A 205 -9.56 -14.40 9.36
N GLU A 206 -10.84 -14.15 9.48
CA GLU A 206 -11.49 -12.89 9.12
C GLU A 206 -12.09 -12.23 10.37
N TYR A 207 -11.91 -10.92 10.51
CA TYR A 207 -12.35 -10.11 11.63
C TYR A 207 -13.34 -9.04 11.13
N PRO A 208 -14.66 -9.25 11.31
CA PRO A 208 -15.67 -8.27 10.95
C PRO A 208 -15.47 -6.94 11.67
N LEU A 209 -15.51 -5.83 10.92
CA LEU A 209 -15.43 -4.49 11.50
C LEU A 209 -16.79 -4.07 12.09
N PRO A 210 -16.81 -3.15 13.09
CA PRO A 210 -18.04 -2.68 13.71
C PRO A 210 -19.05 -2.10 12.71
N ASP A 211 -18.55 -1.34 11.73
CA ASP A 211 -19.32 -0.88 10.57
C ASP A 211 -18.84 -1.61 9.32
N ARG A 212 -19.66 -2.52 8.82
CA ARG A 212 -19.36 -3.32 7.61
C ARG A 212 -19.35 -2.47 6.32
N ALA A 213 -19.93 -1.28 6.34
CA ALA A 213 -19.94 -0.36 5.21
C ALA A 213 -18.73 0.59 5.20
N CYS A 214 -17.83 0.50 6.17
CA CYS A 214 -16.70 1.42 6.36
C CYS A 214 -15.66 1.39 5.24
N ARG A 215 -15.63 0.33 4.40
CA ARG A 215 -14.69 0.12 3.30
C ARG A 215 -13.23 0.26 3.76
N PRO A 216 -12.67 -0.71 4.50
CA PRO A 216 -11.26 -0.69 4.88
C PRO A 216 -10.40 -0.71 3.62
N HIS A 217 -9.40 0.21 3.54
CA HIS A 217 -8.65 0.39 2.30
C HIS A 217 -7.17 0.03 2.44
N ALA A 218 -6.43 0.70 3.30
CA ALA A 218 -5.02 0.40 3.54
C ALA A 218 -4.80 -0.13 4.97
N ILE A 219 -3.77 -0.94 5.16
CA ILE A 219 -3.41 -1.54 6.45
C ILE A 219 -1.89 -1.62 6.60
N ILE A 220 -1.38 -1.31 7.78
CA ILE A 220 0.05 -1.42 8.13
C ILE A 220 0.22 -1.99 9.54
N THR A 221 1.42 -2.49 9.84
CA THR A 221 1.86 -2.71 11.21
C THR A 221 2.30 -1.38 11.82
N GLY A 222 1.68 -1.02 12.94
CA GLY A 222 1.99 0.20 13.67
C GLY A 222 3.12 0.03 14.69
N PRO A 223 3.63 1.13 15.25
CA PRO A 223 4.77 1.13 16.19
C PRO A 223 4.43 0.49 17.54
N ASP A 224 3.16 0.32 17.83
CA ASP A 224 2.63 -0.29 19.06
C ASP A 224 2.37 -1.81 18.94
N GLY A 225 2.81 -2.42 17.82
CA GLY A 225 2.64 -3.85 17.54
C GLY A 225 1.20 -4.26 17.21
N ALA A 226 0.33 -3.32 16.87
CA ALA A 226 -1.00 -3.59 16.32
C ALA A 226 -1.04 -3.26 14.83
N LEU A 227 -2.09 -3.72 14.13
CA LEU A 227 -2.36 -3.33 12.77
C LEU A 227 -3.22 -2.05 12.78
N TRP A 228 -2.91 -1.12 11.89
CA TRP A 228 -3.66 0.11 11.70
C TRP A 228 -4.21 0.15 10.29
N TYR A 229 -5.47 0.52 10.13
CA TYR A 229 -6.15 0.54 8.83
C TYR A 229 -6.97 1.81 8.62
N THR A 230 -7.09 2.23 7.37
CA THR A 230 -7.98 3.33 6.97
C THR A 230 -9.35 2.79 6.63
N ALA A 231 -10.40 3.45 7.12
CA ALA A 231 -11.80 3.18 6.81
C ALA A 231 -12.32 4.31 5.91
N TRP A 232 -12.19 4.13 4.60
CA TRP A 232 -12.38 5.17 3.59
C TRP A 232 -13.78 5.81 3.63
N ALA A 233 -14.83 4.98 3.68
CA ALA A 233 -16.19 5.47 3.60
C ALA A 233 -16.70 6.19 4.87
N THR A 234 -16.03 5.98 6.00
CA THR A 234 -16.44 6.55 7.30
C THR A 234 -15.45 7.58 7.84
N SER A 235 -14.39 7.89 7.08
CA SER A 235 -13.34 8.85 7.48
C SER A 235 -12.71 8.52 8.84
N ARG A 236 -12.43 7.22 9.08
CA ARG A 236 -11.87 6.71 10.33
C ARG A 236 -10.51 6.08 10.13
N LEU A 237 -9.75 6.09 11.20
CA LEU A 237 -8.57 5.26 11.39
C LEU A 237 -8.89 4.17 12.39
N GLY A 238 -8.73 2.92 11.96
CA GLY A 238 -8.96 1.76 12.81
C GLY A 238 -7.65 1.15 13.29
N ARG A 239 -7.71 0.50 14.44
CA ARG A 239 -6.64 -0.27 15.05
C ARG A 239 -7.17 -1.65 15.43
N ILE A 240 -6.46 -2.71 15.03
CA ILE A 240 -6.77 -4.08 15.40
C ILE A 240 -5.53 -4.76 15.99
N THR A 241 -5.67 -5.39 17.14
CA THR A 241 -4.59 -6.22 17.71
C THR A 241 -4.52 -7.57 17.01
N THR A 242 -3.42 -8.28 17.13
CA THR A 242 -3.27 -9.65 16.62
C THR A 242 -4.28 -10.64 17.23
N GLY A 243 -4.85 -10.31 18.39
CA GLY A 243 -5.96 -11.03 19.02
C GLY A 243 -7.36 -10.64 18.54
N GLY A 244 -7.48 -9.68 17.57
CA GLY A 244 -8.76 -9.28 17.00
C GLY A 244 -9.50 -8.18 17.76
N ALA A 245 -8.91 -7.54 18.79
CA ALA A 245 -9.55 -6.41 19.48
C ALA A 245 -9.45 -5.15 18.61
N ILE A 246 -10.61 -4.58 18.25
CA ILE A 246 -10.76 -3.45 17.34
C ILE A 246 -11.08 -2.16 18.11
N ARG A 247 -10.47 -1.06 17.68
CA ARG A 247 -10.81 0.32 18.08
C ARG A 247 -10.75 1.21 16.84
N GLU A 248 -11.64 2.19 16.78
CA GLU A 248 -11.67 3.20 15.70
C GLU A 248 -11.69 4.60 16.30
N LEU A 249 -11.14 5.56 15.56
CA LEU A 249 -11.13 6.98 15.88
C LEU A 249 -11.44 7.79 14.63
N ASP A 250 -12.13 8.91 14.81
CA ASP A 250 -12.48 9.81 13.74
C ASP A 250 -11.23 10.58 13.27
N LEU A 251 -11.04 10.70 11.97
CA LEU A 251 -9.98 11.51 11.39
C LEU A 251 -10.46 12.96 11.19
N PRO A 252 -9.55 13.94 11.24
CA PRO A 252 -9.88 15.36 11.06
C PRO A 252 -10.14 15.76 9.60
N GLY A 253 -10.23 14.80 8.68
CA GLY A 253 -10.50 14.98 7.25
C GLY A 253 -11.08 13.74 6.63
N ALA A 254 -11.53 13.84 5.38
CA ALA A 254 -12.27 12.80 4.69
C ALA A 254 -11.38 11.98 3.73
N GLU A 255 -11.90 10.81 3.34
CA GLU A 255 -11.34 9.93 2.32
C GLU A 255 -9.90 9.51 2.62
N PRO A 256 -9.66 8.80 3.76
CA PRO A 256 -8.34 8.29 4.08
C PRO A 256 -7.96 7.12 3.17
N HIS A 257 -6.80 7.23 2.52
CA HIS A 257 -6.24 6.19 1.67
C HIS A 257 -5.00 5.56 2.32
N GLY A 258 -3.80 5.90 1.85
CA GLY A 258 -2.55 5.36 2.36
C GLY A 258 -2.24 5.80 3.77
N LEU A 259 -1.49 4.98 4.51
CA LEU A 259 -0.96 5.32 5.82
C LEU A 259 0.43 4.72 6.01
N THR A 260 1.20 5.32 6.93
CA THR A 260 2.56 4.87 7.29
C THR A 260 2.88 5.21 8.72
N THR A 261 3.83 4.51 9.32
CA THR A 261 4.49 4.95 10.56
C THR A 261 5.53 6.01 10.19
N GLY A 262 5.37 7.21 10.70
CA GLY A 262 6.31 8.31 10.48
C GLY A 262 7.60 8.18 11.29
N PRO A 263 8.61 9.02 10.99
CA PRO A 263 9.90 9.00 11.69
C PRO A 263 9.78 9.39 13.17
N ASP A 264 8.69 10.02 13.53
CA ASP A 264 8.33 10.44 14.89
C ASP A 264 7.50 9.40 15.65
N GLY A 265 7.33 8.19 15.11
CA GLY A 265 6.54 7.11 15.68
C GLY A 265 5.02 7.33 15.66
N ALA A 266 4.53 8.37 14.98
CA ALA A 266 3.10 8.58 14.78
C ALA A 266 2.60 7.85 13.53
N ILE A 267 1.29 7.60 13.47
CA ILE A 267 0.63 7.14 12.24
C ILE A 267 0.32 8.38 11.39
N TRP A 268 0.78 8.36 10.15
CA TRP A 268 0.49 9.39 9.17
C TRP A 268 -0.45 8.83 8.09
N VAL A 269 -1.49 9.58 7.79
CA VAL A 269 -2.57 9.16 6.88
C VAL A 269 -2.71 10.18 5.76
N ALA A 270 -2.71 9.71 4.51
CA ALA A 270 -3.04 10.52 3.34
C ALA A 270 -4.57 10.67 3.24
N LEU A 271 -5.04 11.92 3.20
CA LEU A 271 -6.45 12.26 3.07
C LEU A 271 -6.68 12.91 1.69
N GLU A 272 -7.51 12.30 0.88
CA GLU A 272 -7.84 12.80 -0.47
C GLU A 272 -8.54 14.17 -0.43
N SER A 273 -9.09 14.53 0.73
CA SER A 273 -9.58 15.90 1.03
C SER A 273 -8.49 16.97 1.09
N GLY A 274 -7.23 16.67 0.73
CA GLY A 274 -6.12 17.62 0.60
C GLY A 274 -5.28 17.81 1.85
N ALA A 275 -4.98 16.74 2.59
CA ALA A 275 -4.16 16.85 3.80
C ALA A 275 -3.41 15.56 4.14
N LEU A 276 -2.38 15.69 4.98
CA LEU A 276 -1.82 14.58 5.76
C LEU A 276 -2.26 14.72 7.23
N ALA A 277 -2.84 13.66 7.78
CA ALA A 277 -3.22 13.60 9.19
C ALA A 277 -2.16 12.85 9.99
N ARG A 278 -1.74 13.44 11.12
CA ARG A 278 -0.84 12.82 12.08
C ARG A 278 -1.64 12.40 13.33
N VAL A 279 -1.55 11.13 13.67
CA VAL A 279 -2.23 10.53 14.83
C VAL A 279 -1.18 9.83 15.70
N THR A 280 -1.18 10.16 16.99
CA THR A 280 -0.35 9.46 18.00
C THR A 280 -1.07 8.17 18.41
N PRO A 281 -0.41 6.98 18.34
CA PRO A 281 -0.96 5.69 18.75
C PRO A 281 -1.40 5.62 20.20
#